data_ef9e12bae4bc6f56b2cbf4d0f14162a0
#
_entry.id   ef9e12bae4bc6f56b2cbf4d0f14162a0
#
_cell.length_a   1.000
_cell.length_b   1.000
_cell.length_c   1.000
_cell.angle_alpha   90.00
_cell.angle_beta   90.00
_cell.angle_gamma   90.00
#
_symmetry.space_group_name_H-M   'P 1'
#
loop_
_entity.id
_entity.type
_entity.pdbx_description
1 polymer ?
#
loop_
_entity_poly.entity_id
_entity_poly.type
_entity_poly.pdbx_seq_one_letter_code
_entity_poly.pdbx_strand_id
1 'polypeptide(L)'
;MEEKRERNQMKEQENASFSEDTETRRLQNIFGEALGDLPLSEEIQSEWNTFIQKQKEKRKKLHLRIWLSGSVAAAIIILLLLWSPWHQLETEISGIEIFASLKAPERITTTKENGRIIVSTPPSTLTHITLEDGSHVLLGANSRFEYPEKFTSLDKRIVSLTGEARFEVTKDGHRPFIVTAGKIQTLVLGTVFDVNAYPASLPTVTLYEGCVQLTDTVSTSSRKMSPGQHAQLAANGDIQLSKASHTEEEGWTQGEFYFDNTTMKEVLQDIGTWYNISIICHSAGLLHERIHFRFSRNVPVGELLAALNDLSIAEFQYKEKRIIVK
;
A
#
# COMPACT_ATOMS: atom_id res chain seq x y z
N MET A 1 32.78 -41.21 20.55
CA MET A 1 31.50 -40.44 20.60
C MET A 1 31.69 -38.97 20.28
N GLU A 2 32.82 -38.36 20.60
CA GLU A 2 33.18 -36.97 20.31
C GLU A 2 33.32 -36.69 18.80
N GLU A 3 34.00 -37.56 18.08
CA GLU A 3 34.25 -37.43 16.63
C GLU A 3 32.95 -37.39 15.76
N LYS A 4 31.88 -38.00 16.28
CA LYS A 4 30.56 -37.98 15.61
C LYS A 4 29.77 -36.70 15.89
N ARG A 5 30.06 -36.05 17.02
CA ARG A 5 29.48 -34.74 17.40
C ARG A 5 30.14 -33.62 16.60
N GLU A 6 31.45 -33.65 16.45
CA GLU A 6 32.18 -32.64 15.65
C GLU A 6 31.80 -32.72 14.17
N ARG A 7 31.61 -33.92 13.62
CA ARG A 7 31.16 -34.10 12.23
C ARG A 7 29.74 -33.64 11.97
N ASN A 8 28.85 -33.73 12.96
CA ASN A 8 27.49 -33.20 12.85
C ASN A 8 27.47 -31.68 12.99
N GLN A 9 28.29 -31.12 13.87
CA GLN A 9 28.39 -29.63 13.99
C GLN A 9 29.01 -29.00 12.74
N MET A 10 30.03 -29.63 12.12
CA MET A 10 30.55 -29.12 10.84
C MET A 10 29.54 -29.22 9.72
N LYS A 11 28.74 -30.28 9.63
CA LYS A 11 27.67 -30.37 8.61
C LYS A 11 26.53 -29.40 8.83
N GLU A 12 26.18 -29.08 10.07
CA GLU A 12 25.19 -28.02 10.37
C GLU A 12 25.73 -26.63 10.05
N GLN A 13 27.01 -26.36 10.30
CA GLN A 13 27.65 -25.10 9.90
C GLN A 13 27.79 -24.97 8.37
N GLU A 14 28.11 -26.04 7.67
CA GLU A 14 28.24 -26.08 6.21
C GLU A 14 26.87 -25.91 5.53
N ASN A 15 25.82 -26.54 6.06
CA ASN A 15 24.44 -26.36 5.56
C ASN A 15 23.87 -24.95 5.86
N ALA A 16 24.23 -24.34 7.01
CA ALA A 16 23.83 -22.99 7.34
C ALA A 16 24.51 -21.97 6.44
N SER A 17 25.83 -22.14 6.15
CA SER A 17 26.56 -21.23 5.24
C SER A 17 26.10 -21.36 3.78
N PHE A 18 25.76 -22.57 3.33
CA PHE A 18 25.25 -22.83 1.98
C PHE A 18 23.84 -22.25 1.78
N SER A 19 22.98 -22.30 2.79
CA SER A 19 21.65 -21.69 2.79
C SER A 19 21.75 -20.15 2.75
N GLU A 20 22.69 -19.57 3.50
CA GLU A 20 22.90 -18.13 3.61
C GLU A 20 23.43 -17.49 2.29
N ASP A 21 24.32 -18.21 1.58
CA ASP A 21 24.87 -17.79 0.30
C ASP A 21 23.83 -17.87 -0.83
N THR A 22 22.95 -18.87 -0.76
CA THR A 22 21.87 -19.09 -1.73
C THR A 22 20.78 -18.02 -1.58
N GLU A 23 20.42 -17.65 -0.37
CA GLU A 23 19.40 -16.63 -0.09
C GLU A 23 19.90 -15.22 -0.46
N THR A 24 21.15 -14.93 -0.15
CA THR A 24 21.80 -13.65 -0.53
C THR A 24 21.93 -13.51 -2.05
N ARG A 25 22.29 -14.58 -2.76
CA ARG A 25 22.32 -14.60 -4.24
C ARG A 25 20.93 -14.47 -4.84
N ARG A 26 19.93 -15.07 -4.23
CA ARG A 26 18.53 -14.96 -4.69
C ARG A 26 18.01 -13.54 -4.57
N LEU A 27 18.29 -12.86 -3.46
CA LEU A 27 17.97 -11.45 -3.26
C LEU A 27 18.73 -10.55 -4.23
N GLN A 28 20.02 -10.79 -4.45
CA GLN A 28 20.81 -10.05 -5.44
C GLN A 28 20.29 -10.21 -6.86
N ASN A 29 19.79 -11.40 -7.24
CA ASN A 29 19.22 -11.65 -8.55
C ASN A 29 17.85 -10.95 -8.71
N ILE A 30 16.98 -11.02 -7.70
CA ILE A 30 15.67 -10.35 -7.73
C ILE A 30 15.84 -8.83 -7.82
N PHE A 31 16.77 -8.26 -7.05
CA PHE A 31 17.05 -6.81 -7.09
C PHE A 31 17.87 -6.39 -8.31
N GLY A 32 18.76 -7.25 -8.81
CA GLY A 32 19.52 -6.98 -10.05
C GLY A 32 18.64 -6.97 -11.30
N GLU A 33 17.66 -7.87 -11.40
CA GLU A 33 16.70 -7.87 -12.50
C GLU A 33 15.69 -6.71 -12.41
N ALA A 34 15.28 -6.30 -11.19
CA ALA A 34 14.31 -5.23 -10.99
C ALA A 34 14.89 -3.82 -11.19
N LEU A 35 16.19 -3.62 -10.94
CA LEU A 35 16.83 -2.29 -10.99
C LEU A 35 17.46 -1.97 -12.33
N GLY A 36 17.63 -2.95 -13.24
CA GLY A 36 18.37 -2.76 -14.48
C GLY A 36 19.79 -2.21 -14.21
N ASP A 37 20.53 -1.86 -15.26
CA ASP A 37 21.90 -1.36 -15.16
C ASP A 37 22.02 0.11 -14.67
N LEU A 38 21.18 0.56 -13.74
CA LEU A 38 21.32 1.87 -13.12
C LEU A 38 22.44 1.81 -12.05
N PRO A 39 23.50 2.62 -12.16
CA PRO A 39 24.55 2.67 -11.15
C PRO A 39 23.96 3.26 -9.86
N LEU A 40 23.74 2.42 -8.88
CA LEU A 40 23.41 2.84 -7.52
C LEU A 40 24.59 3.69 -6.99
N SER A 41 24.31 4.89 -6.49
CA SER A 41 25.34 5.70 -5.85
C SER A 41 25.97 4.91 -4.69
N GLU A 42 27.27 5.09 -4.47
CA GLU A 42 27.99 4.41 -3.38
C GLU A 42 27.34 4.64 -2.01
N GLU A 43 26.62 5.71 -1.85
CA GLU A 43 25.89 6.10 -0.65
C GLU A 43 24.69 5.17 -0.37
N ILE A 44 23.89 4.84 -1.39
CA ILE A 44 22.75 3.90 -1.29
C ILE A 44 23.26 2.49 -0.99
N GLN A 45 24.38 2.10 -1.56
CA GLN A 45 24.98 0.79 -1.34
C GLN A 45 25.56 0.65 0.08
N SER A 46 26.11 1.72 0.65
CA SER A 46 26.59 1.74 2.04
C SER A 46 25.44 1.69 3.06
N GLU A 47 24.37 2.41 2.82
CA GLU A 47 23.16 2.38 3.68
C GLU A 47 22.48 1.01 3.65
N TRP A 48 22.38 0.40 2.47
CA TRP A 48 21.86 -0.96 2.31
C TRP A 48 22.68 -1.99 3.08
N ASN A 49 24.00 -1.95 2.97
CA ASN A 49 24.89 -2.84 3.71
C ASN A 49 24.77 -2.64 5.24
N THR A 50 24.58 -1.39 5.67
CA THR A 50 24.40 -1.06 7.09
C THR A 50 23.06 -1.58 7.61
N PHE A 51 22.01 -1.53 6.81
CA PHE A 51 20.70 -2.07 7.12
C PHE A 51 20.74 -3.62 7.29
N ILE A 52 21.34 -4.32 6.33
CA ILE A 52 21.52 -5.79 6.39
C ILE A 52 22.33 -6.21 7.62
N GLN A 53 23.40 -5.50 7.94
CA GLN A 53 24.24 -5.76 9.13
C GLN A 53 23.44 -5.58 10.45
N LYS A 54 22.65 -4.50 10.56
CA LYS A 54 21.80 -4.26 11.74
C LYS A 54 20.74 -5.35 11.95
N GLN A 55 20.17 -5.91 10.88
CA GLN A 55 19.22 -7.01 10.95
C GLN A 55 19.91 -8.32 11.44
N LYS A 56 21.11 -8.61 10.94
CA LYS A 56 21.91 -9.77 11.37
C LYS A 56 22.27 -9.71 12.87
N GLU A 57 22.60 -8.55 13.40
CA GLU A 57 22.92 -8.40 14.84
C GLU A 57 21.70 -8.54 15.75
N LYS A 58 20.52 -8.08 15.33
CA LYS A 58 19.27 -8.26 16.10
C LYS A 58 18.93 -9.75 16.25
N ARG A 59 19.12 -10.57 15.22
CA ARG A 59 18.88 -12.03 15.27
C ARG A 59 19.83 -12.76 16.22
N LYS A 60 21.12 -12.42 16.25
CA LYS A 60 22.12 -13.07 17.13
C LYS A 60 21.83 -12.83 18.62
N LYS A 61 21.31 -11.66 19.00
CA LYS A 61 20.96 -11.36 20.40
C LYS A 61 19.71 -12.08 20.90
N LEU A 62 18.80 -12.49 20.01
CA LEU A 62 17.58 -13.20 20.38
C LEU A 62 17.88 -14.68 20.73
N HIS A 63 18.78 -15.33 20.01
CA HIS A 63 19.13 -16.75 20.25
C HIS A 63 19.96 -16.97 21.53
N LEU A 64 20.73 -16.00 21.99
CA LEU A 64 21.59 -16.14 23.17
C LEU A 64 20.85 -16.02 24.50
N ARG A 65 19.62 -15.48 24.54
CA ARG A 65 18.81 -15.33 25.77
C ARG A 65 17.96 -16.56 26.11
N ILE A 66 17.77 -17.50 25.20
CA ILE A 66 16.90 -18.68 25.39
C ILE A 66 17.64 -19.85 26.07
N TRP A 67 18.98 -19.83 26.17
CA TRP A 67 19.79 -20.99 26.58
C TRP A 67 20.22 -21.02 28.05
N LEU A 68 19.83 -20.07 28.89
CA LEU A 68 20.36 -19.93 30.25
C LEU A 68 19.36 -19.97 31.41
N SER A 69 18.12 -20.46 31.22
CA SER A 69 17.20 -20.69 32.35
C SER A 69 16.27 -21.86 32.12
N GLY A 70 16.76 -23.05 32.32
CA GLY A 70 15.93 -24.23 32.24
C GLY A 70 16.49 -25.37 33.03
N SER A 71 15.94 -25.72 34.16
CA SER A 71 15.71 -27.11 34.56
C SER A 71 15.17 -27.10 35.99
N VAL A 72 13.96 -27.43 36.13
CA VAL A 72 13.17 -27.97 37.25
C VAL A 72 11.72 -27.53 37.21
N ALA A 73 11.39 -26.28 36.77
CA ALA A 73 10.01 -25.84 36.65
C ALA A 73 9.25 -26.44 35.41
N ALA A 74 10.00 -26.96 34.44
CA ALA A 74 9.43 -27.49 33.20
C ALA A 74 8.62 -28.79 33.39
N ALA A 75 9.00 -29.65 34.34
CA ALA A 75 8.32 -30.92 34.56
C ALA A 75 6.92 -30.78 35.20
N ILE A 76 6.73 -29.77 36.06
CA ILE A 76 5.44 -29.51 36.72
C ILE A 76 4.47 -28.85 35.72
N ILE A 77 4.97 -27.98 34.86
CA ILE A 77 4.16 -27.32 33.83
C ILE A 77 3.69 -28.34 32.79
N ILE A 78 4.53 -29.29 32.39
CA ILE A 78 4.15 -30.35 31.44
C ILE A 78 3.08 -31.26 32.03
N LEU A 79 3.12 -31.59 33.33
CA LEU A 79 2.11 -32.42 33.99
C LEU A 79 0.76 -31.69 34.15
N LEU A 80 0.77 -30.38 34.37
CA LEU A 80 -0.44 -29.56 34.40
C LEU A 80 -1.03 -29.34 33.00
N LEU A 81 -0.21 -29.31 31.95
CA LEU A 81 -0.66 -29.21 30.55
C LEU A 81 -1.24 -30.56 30.04
N LEU A 82 -0.83 -31.70 30.58
CA LEU A 82 -1.37 -33.01 30.22
C LEU A 82 -2.68 -33.35 30.97
N TRP A 83 -3.04 -32.62 32.01
CA TRP A 83 -4.26 -32.86 32.79
C TRP A 83 -5.35 -31.78 32.60
N SER A 84 -5.09 -30.77 31.86
CA SER A 84 -6.09 -29.80 31.46
C SER A 84 -6.80 -30.29 30.20
N PRO A 85 -8.15 -30.46 30.19
CA PRO A 85 -8.84 -30.68 28.93
C PRO A 85 -8.54 -29.48 28.02
N TRP A 86 -7.93 -29.76 26.90
CA TRP A 86 -7.62 -28.76 25.86
C TRP A 86 -8.94 -28.20 25.31
N HIS A 87 -9.58 -27.32 26.06
CA HIS A 87 -10.33 -26.28 25.43
C HIS A 87 -9.30 -25.34 24.82
N GLN A 88 -9.12 -25.43 23.52
CA GLN A 88 -8.61 -24.32 22.73
C GLN A 88 -9.51 -23.12 23.00
N LEU A 89 -9.17 -22.36 24.05
CA LEU A 89 -9.42 -20.93 24.04
C LEU A 89 -8.42 -20.39 22.98
N GLU A 90 -8.81 -20.50 21.70
CA GLU A 90 -8.40 -19.50 20.74
C GLU A 90 -8.96 -18.18 21.31
N THR A 91 -8.14 -17.54 22.17
CA THR A 91 -8.29 -16.11 22.36
C THR A 91 -8.13 -15.55 20.96
N GLU A 92 -9.23 -15.27 20.29
CA GLU A 92 -9.23 -14.37 19.14
C GLU A 92 -8.63 -13.08 19.67
N ILE A 93 -7.31 -12.94 19.48
CA ILE A 93 -6.64 -11.65 19.66
C ILE A 93 -7.31 -10.80 18.58
N SER A 94 -8.24 -9.96 19.01
CA SER A 94 -8.96 -9.04 18.14
C SER A 94 -7.92 -8.23 17.37
N GLY A 95 -7.71 -8.59 16.10
CA GLY A 95 -6.79 -7.87 15.23
C GLY A 95 -7.37 -6.50 14.87
N ILE A 96 -6.50 -5.57 14.53
CA ILE A 96 -6.88 -4.25 14.02
C ILE A 96 -7.21 -4.42 12.54
N GLU A 97 -8.45 -4.14 12.15
CA GLU A 97 -8.84 -4.11 10.74
C GLU A 97 -8.23 -2.87 10.08
N ILE A 98 -7.32 -3.09 9.13
CA ILE A 98 -6.62 -2.02 8.40
C ILE A 98 -7.40 -1.63 7.14
N PHE A 99 -8.02 -2.61 6.50
CA PHE A 99 -8.83 -2.42 5.32
C PHE A 99 -9.97 -3.45 5.30
N ALA A 100 -11.20 -2.97 5.05
CA ALA A 100 -12.35 -3.81 4.77
C ALA A 100 -12.62 -3.83 3.26
N SER A 101 -12.84 -5.01 2.68
CA SER A 101 -13.12 -5.14 1.26
C SER A 101 -14.36 -4.33 0.85
N LEU A 102 -14.27 -3.66 -0.29
CA LEU A 102 -15.31 -2.80 -0.84
C LEU A 102 -16.26 -3.62 -1.74
N LYS A 103 -17.50 -3.14 -1.90
CA LYS A 103 -18.37 -3.68 -2.94
C LYS A 103 -17.91 -3.17 -4.30
N ALA A 104 -17.25 -4.02 -5.08
CA ALA A 104 -16.74 -3.70 -6.41
C ALA A 104 -17.34 -4.66 -7.45
N PRO A 105 -17.43 -4.25 -8.73
CA PRO A 105 -17.84 -5.13 -9.82
C PRO A 105 -16.75 -6.17 -10.12
N GLU A 106 -17.11 -7.30 -10.72
CA GLU A 106 -16.15 -8.32 -11.16
C GLU A 106 -15.43 -7.93 -12.48
N ARG A 107 -15.95 -6.96 -13.19
CA ARG A 107 -15.42 -6.44 -14.46
C ARG A 107 -15.72 -4.95 -14.60
N ILE A 108 -15.02 -4.27 -15.49
CA ILE A 108 -15.33 -2.88 -15.84
C ILE A 108 -16.80 -2.79 -16.28
N THR A 109 -17.55 -1.92 -15.65
CA THR A 109 -18.94 -1.64 -16.02
C THR A 109 -19.08 -0.19 -16.45
N THR A 110 -19.84 0.02 -17.52
CA THR A 110 -20.23 1.35 -17.97
C THR A 110 -21.74 1.38 -18.08
N THR A 111 -22.39 2.23 -17.31
CA THR A 111 -23.84 2.45 -17.35
C THR A 111 -24.15 3.88 -17.72
N LYS A 112 -25.30 4.10 -18.31
CA LYS A 112 -25.78 5.42 -18.68
C LYS A 112 -27.13 5.65 -18.01
N GLU A 113 -27.19 6.64 -17.15
CA GLU A 113 -28.37 6.98 -16.35
C GLU A 113 -28.56 8.51 -16.32
N ASN A 114 -29.76 8.97 -16.65
CA ASN A 114 -30.16 10.38 -16.57
C ASN A 114 -29.17 11.37 -17.28
N GLY A 115 -28.62 10.95 -18.44
CA GLY A 115 -27.65 11.76 -19.19
C GLY A 115 -26.24 11.80 -18.58
N ARG A 116 -25.97 10.94 -17.59
CA ARG A 116 -24.64 10.74 -17.00
C ARG A 116 -24.10 9.35 -17.37
N ILE A 117 -22.81 9.28 -17.52
CA ILE A 117 -22.07 8.02 -17.69
C ILE A 117 -21.42 7.67 -16.37
N ILE A 118 -21.57 6.43 -15.97
CA ILE A 118 -21.00 5.88 -14.75
C ILE A 118 -20.07 4.75 -15.13
N VAL A 119 -18.78 4.88 -14.82
CA VAL A 119 -17.77 3.85 -15.01
C VAL A 119 -17.34 3.33 -13.65
N SER A 120 -17.32 1.99 -13.48
CA SER A 120 -16.81 1.36 -12.28
C SER A 120 -15.78 0.30 -12.62
N THR A 121 -14.66 0.29 -11.88
CA THR A 121 -13.53 -0.62 -12.07
C THR A 121 -13.54 -1.75 -11.05
N PRO A 122 -13.19 -2.99 -11.46
CA PRO A 122 -12.95 -4.09 -10.54
C PRO A 122 -11.61 -3.92 -9.78
N PRO A 123 -11.32 -4.85 -8.83
CA PRO A 123 -10.00 -4.96 -8.23
C PRO A 123 -8.89 -5.12 -9.27
N SER A 124 -7.69 -4.70 -8.93
CA SER A 124 -6.47 -4.90 -9.73
C SER A 124 -6.58 -4.41 -11.18
N THR A 125 -7.34 -3.34 -11.41
CA THR A 125 -7.61 -2.86 -12.77
C THR A 125 -7.55 -1.36 -12.85
N LEU A 126 -6.79 -0.84 -13.83
CA LEU A 126 -6.78 0.56 -14.24
C LEU A 126 -7.57 0.73 -15.53
N THR A 127 -8.24 1.86 -15.69
CA THR A 127 -9.06 2.13 -16.89
C THR A 127 -8.86 3.56 -17.38
N HIS A 128 -8.49 3.71 -18.64
CA HIS A 128 -8.39 5.01 -19.31
C HIS A 128 -9.75 5.45 -19.85
N ILE A 129 -10.12 6.69 -19.58
CA ILE A 129 -11.37 7.32 -20.02
C ILE A 129 -11.00 8.64 -20.70
N THR A 130 -11.52 8.86 -21.91
CA THR A 130 -11.42 10.16 -22.58
C THR A 130 -12.79 10.81 -22.53
N LEU A 131 -12.86 12.02 -21.96
CA LEU A 131 -14.08 12.80 -21.85
C LEU A 131 -14.36 13.59 -23.13
N GLU A 132 -15.60 14.09 -23.28
CA GLU A 132 -16.04 14.83 -24.46
C GLU A 132 -15.24 16.13 -24.70
N ASP A 133 -14.72 16.75 -23.63
CA ASP A 133 -13.90 17.97 -23.68
C ASP A 133 -12.41 17.70 -23.98
N GLY A 134 -12.04 16.45 -24.25
CA GLY A 134 -10.68 16.02 -24.50
C GLY A 134 -9.85 15.81 -23.23
N SER A 135 -10.42 15.93 -22.04
CA SER A 135 -9.74 15.56 -20.80
C SER A 135 -9.55 14.05 -20.69
N HIS A 136 -8.43 13.62 -20.11
CA HIS A 136 -8.14 12.21 -19.87
C HIS A 136 -8.22 11.88 -18.38
N VAL A 137 -8.77 10.72 -18.08
CA VAL A 137 -8.89 10.20 -16.71
C VAL A 137 -8.35 8.78 -16.68
N LEU A 138 -7.36 8.52 -15.82
CA LEU A 138 -6.95 7.17 -15.46
C LEU A 138 -7.66 6.82 -14.16
N LEU A 139 -8.62 5.90 -14.23
CA LEU A 139 -9.42 5.47 -13.10
C LEU A 139 -8.75 4.26 -12.42
N GLY A 140 -8.53 4.35 -11.11
CA GLY A 140 -7.90 3.33 -10.27
C GLY A 140 -8.80 2.11 -10.03
N ALA A 141 -8.25 1.09 -9.36
CA ALA A 141 -8.99 -0.12 -8.97
C ALA A 141 -10.11 0.23 -7.97
N ASN A 142 -11.19 -0.56 -7.95
CA ASN A 142 -12.33 -0.41 -7.03
C ASN A 142 -12.92 1.01 -7.00
N SER A 143 -12.85 1.70 -8.12
CA SER A 143 -13.26 3.10 -8.24
C SER A 143 -14.53 3.25 -9.06
N ARG A 144 -15.28 4.29 -8.77
CA ARG A 144 -16.49 4.69 -9.49
C ARG A 144 -16.36 6.15 -9.91
N PHE A 145 -16.47 6.38 -11.20
CA PHE A 145 -16.41 7.71 -11.81
C PHE A 145 -17.69 8.01 -12.53
N GLU A 146 -18.27 9.19 -12.27
CA GLU A 146 -19.54 9.62 -12.84
C GLU A 146 -19.39 11.01 -13.47
N TYR A 147 -19.78 11.15 -14.74
CA TYR A 147 -19.65 12.38 -15.50
C TYR A 147 -20.81 12.57 -16.49
N PRO A 148 -21.16 13.80 -16.85
CA PRO A 148 -22.17 14.05 -17.87
C PRO A 148 -21.68 13.59 -19.25
N GLU A 149 -22.59 13.08 -20.07
CA GLU A 149 -22.26 12.62 -21.43
C GLU A 149 -21.69 13.76 -22.28
N LYS A 150 -22.14 14.99 -22.05
CA LYS A 150 -21.70 16.20 -22.75
C LYS A 150 -21.51 17.37 -21.79
N PHE A 151 -20.41 18.11 -21.99
CA PHE A 151 -20.12 19.36 -21.28
C PHE A 151 -20.48 20.61 -22.08
N THR A 152 -20.80 20.49 -23.37
CA THR A 152 -20.92 21.57 -24.33
C THR A 152 -21.97 22.65 -23.98
N SER A 153 -23.00 22.28 -23.22
CA SER A 153 -24.07 23.19 -22.79
C SER A 153 -23.99 23.59 -21.32
N LEU A 154 -22.87 23.29 -20.65
CA LEU A 154 -22.72 23.52 -19.22
C LEU A 154 -21.72 24.65 -18.94
N ASP A 155 -22.01 25.51 -18.00
CA ASP A 155 -21.08 26.56 -17.51
C ASP A 155 -19.92 25.97 -16.71
N LYS A 156 -20.06 24.75 -16.24
CA LYS A 156 -19.07 24.01 -15.42
C LYS A 156 -19.03 22.56 -15.84
N ARG A 157 -17.83 21.97 -15.81
CA ARG A 157 -17.59 20.55 -16.08
C ARG A 157 -17.55 19.80 -14.74
N ILE A 158 -18.69 19.31 -14.26
CA ILE A 158 -18.79 18.70 -12.92
C ILE A 158 -18.82 17.19 -13.03
N VAL A 159 -17.87 16.53 -12.34
CA VAL A 159 -17.74 15.08 -12.25
C VAL A 159 -17.70 14.62 -10.80
N SER A 160 -17.98 13.34 -10.56
CA SER A 160 -17.95 12.74 -9.23
C SER A 160 -17.05 11.52 -9.21
N LEU A 161 -16.26 11.37 -8.15
CA LEU A 161 -15.33 10.27 -7.95
C LEU A 161 -15.55 9.61 -6.58
N THR A 162 -15.57 8.29 -6.56
CA THR A 162 -15.34 7.47 -5.37
C THR A 162 -14.20 6.52 -5.69
N GLY A 163 -13.13 6.53 -4.90
CA GLY A 163 -11.91 5.79 -5.20
C GLY A 163 -10.78 6.71 -5.65
N GLU A 164 -9.98 6.28 -6.61
CA GLU A 164 -8.77 6.96 -7.06
C GLU A 164 -8.80 7.24 -8.56
N ALA A 165 -8.34 8.43 -8.95
CA ALA A 165 -8.16 8.77 -10.35
C ALA A 165 -7.10 9.84 -10.56
N ARG A 166 -6.33 9.72 -11.66
CA ARG A 166 -5.52 10.79 -12.25
C ARG A 166 -6.34 11.52 -13.30
N PHE A 167 -6.29 12.82 -13.25
CA PHE A 167 -6.96 13.73 -14.19
C PHE A 167 -5.93 14.54 -14.96
N GLU A 168 -6.02 14.50 -16.28
CA GLU A 168 -5.31 15.39 -17.20
C GLU A 168 -6.38 16.25 -17.88
N VAL A 169 -6.66 17.40 -17.27
CA VAL A 169 -7.79 18.23 -17.67
C VAL A 169 -7.39 19.22 -18.77
N THR A 170 -8.15 19.21 -19.86
CA THR A 170 -8.00 20.17 -20.96
C THR A 170 -8.23 21.60 -20.48
N LYS A 171 -7.33 22.52 -20.88
CA LYS A 171 -7.40 23.94 -20.50
C LYS A 171 -8.65 24.61 -21.04
N ASP A 172 -9.49 25.12 -20.13
CA ASP A 172 -10.65 25.95 -20.45
C ASP A 172 -10.88 26.94 -19.29
N GLY A 173 -10.49 28.19 -19.51
CA GLY A 173 -10.61 29.27 -18.53
C GLY A 173 -12.03 29.77 -18.30
N HIS A 174 -12.96 29.40 -19.17
CA HIS A 174 -14.36 29.83 -19.10
C HIS A 174 -15.27 28.82 -18.39
N ARG A 175 -14.93 27.54 -18.49
CA ARG A 175 -15.69 26.42 -17.89
C ARG A 175 -14.82 25.63 -16.93
N PRO A 176 -14.82 25.96 -15.64
CA PRO A 176 -14.03 25.24 -14.66
C PRO A 176 -14.42 23.75 -14.61
N PHE A 177 -13.41 22.91 -14.42
CA PHE A 177 -13.58 21.49 -14.18
C PHE A 177 -13.60 21.23 -12.67
N ILE A 178 -14.60 20.53 -12.19
CA ILE A 178 -14.83 20.33 -10.76
C ILE A 178 -14.98 18.83 -10.49
N VAL A 179 -14.06 18.28 -9.68
CA VAL A 179 -14.17 16.91 -9.17
C VAL A 179 -14.73 16.95 -7.76
N THR A 180 -15.87 16.30 -7.55
CA THR A 180 -16.44 16.08 -6.23
C THR A 180 -16.09 14.66 -5.77
N ALA A 181 -15.37 14.54 -4.65
CA ALA A 181 -14.89 13.26 -4.13
C ALA A 181 -15.06 13.21 -2.60
N GLY A 182 -16.10 12.53 -2.13
CA GLY A 182 -16.47 12.55 -0.71
C GLY A 182 -16.81 13.97 -0.24
N LYS A 183 -16.03 14.47 0.76
CA LYS A 183 -16.20 15.81 1.31
C LYS A 183 -15.33 16.86 0.63
N ILE A 184 -14.49 16.48 -0.33
CA ILE A 184 -13.60 17.41 -1.02
C ILE A 184 -14.11 17.75 -2.41
N GLN A 185 -13.99 19.02 -2.77
CA GLN A 185 -14.25 19.52 -4.10
C GLN A 185 -12.97 20.14 -4.64
N THR A 186 -12.53 19.66 -5.81
CA THR A 186 -11.31 20.09 -6.51
C THR A 186 -11.70 20.87 -7.75
N LEU A 187 -11.40 22.16 -7.79
CA LEU A 187 -11.68 23.03 -8.93
C LEU A 187 -10.38 23.35 -9.67
N VAL A 188 -10.41 23.16 -11.01
CA VAL A 188 -9.28 23.39 -11.91
C VAL A 188 -9.72 24.02 -13.23
N LEU A 189 -8.75 24.64 -13.96
CA LEU A 189 -8.98 25.23 -15.29
C LEU A 189 -8.16 24.57 -16.41
N GLY A 190 -7.31 23.60 -16.06
CA GLY A 190 -6.41 22.89 -17.00
C GLY A 190 -5.17 22.46 -16.25
N THR A 191 -5.17 21.25 -15.74
CA THR A 191 -4.34 20.81 -14.61
C THR A 191 -4.12 19.31 -14.69
N VAL A 192 -2.95 18.84 -14.27
CA VAL A 192 -2.66 17.43 -14.06
C VAL A 192 -2.59 17.17 -12.55
N PHE A 193 -3.45 16.30 -12.05
CA PHE A 193 -3.56 16.00 -10.61
C PHE A 193 -4.19 14.65 -10.34
N ASP A 194 -3.89 14.10 -9.17
CA ASP A 194 -4.50 12.89 -8.63
C ASP A 194 -5.51 13.23 -7.54
N VAL A 195 -6.55 12.43 -7.44
CA VAL A 195 -7.50 12.43 -6.33
C VAL A 195 -7.64 11.02 -5.80
N ASN A 196 -7.44 10.83 -4.50
CA ASN A 196 -7.71 9.58 -3.81
C ASN A 196 -8.78 9.84 -2.74
N ALA A 197 -9.93 9.19 -2.87
CA ALA A 197 -11.09 9.39 -2.00
C ALA A 197 -11.87 8.07 -1.82
N TYR A 198 -11.16 7.03 -1.40
CA TYR A 198 -11.82 5.78 -0.97
C TYR A 198 -12.59 6.00 0.33
N PRO A 199 -13.75 5.33 0.52
CA PRO A 199 -14.63 5.58 1.67
C PRO A 199 -13.98 5.41 3.05
N ALA A 200 -12.96 4.54 3.15
CA ALA A 200 -12.27 4.23 4.40
C ALA A 200 -11.03 5.10 4.66
N SER A 201 -10.68 6.03 3.75
CA SER A 201 -9.51 6.88 3.86
C SER A 201 -9.87 8.36 3.94
N LEU A 202 -8.95 9.17 4.44
CA LEU A 202 -9.05 10.62 4.34
C LEU A 202 -8.76 11.02 2.89
N PRO A 203 -9.61 11.84 2.25
CA PRO A 203 -9.40 12.26 0.89
C PRO A 203 -8.08 13.02 0.71
N THR A 204 -7.37 12.72 -0.37
CA THR A 204 -6.12 13.40 -0.73
C THR A 204 -6.15 13.88 -2.16
N VAL A 205 -5.36 14.91 -2.44
CA VAL A 205 -5.16 15.47 -3.79
C VAL A 205 -3.68 15.78 -3.98
N THR A 206 -3.11 15.34 -5.09
CA THR A 206 -1.73 15.64 -5.47
C THR A 206 -1.71 16.44 -6.76
N LEU A 207 -0.98 17.55 -6.78
CA LEU A 207 -0.89 18.44 -7.93
C LEU A 207 0.47 18.32 -8.63
N TYR A 208 0.43 17.96 -9.92
CA TYR A 208 1.63 17.86 -10.78
C TYR A 208 1.82 19.11 -11.64
N GLU A 209 0.77 19.58 -12.32
CA GLU A 209 0.83 20.74 -13.20
C GLU A 209 -0.40 21.64 -13.05
N GLY A 210 -0.21 22.94 -13.19
CA GLY A 210 -1.30 23.92 -13.17
C GLY A 210 -1.60 24.48 -11.78
N CYS A 211 -2.88 24.63 -11.46
CA CYS A 211 -3.36 25.18 -10.18
C CYS A 211 -4.65 24.48 -9.77
N VAL A 212 -4.75 24.17 -8.50
CA VAL A 212 -5.94 23.56 -7.89
C VAL A 212 -6.45 24.47 -6.78
N GLN A 213 -7.78 24.66 -6.74
CA GLN A 213 -8.47 25.14 -5.56
C GLN A 213 -9.26 24.00 -4.93
N LEU A 214 -8.88 23.63 -3.71
CA LEU A 214 -9.60 22.65 -2.89
C LEU A 214 -10.60 23.35 -1.99
N THR A 215 -11.73 22.70 -1.77
CA THR A 215 -12.75 23.17 -0.82
C THR A 215 -13.31 21.95 -0.08
N ASP A 216 -13.35 22.00 1.24
CA ASP A 216 -14.16 21.08 2.03
C ASP A 216 -15.63 21.49 1.93
N THR A 217 -16.49 20.58 1.49
CA THR A 217 -17.91 20.86 1.27
C THR A 217 -18.70 21.00 2.56
N VAL A 218 -18.14 20.66 3.71
CA VAL A 218 -18.78 20.73 5.02
C VAL A 218 -18.37 22.00 5.77
N SER A 219 -17.04 22.19 5.99
CA SER A 219 -16.52 23.36 6.70
C SER A 219 -16.39 24.60 5.82
N THR A 220 -16.52 24.45 4.49
CA THR A 220 -16.27 25.48 3.48
C THR A 220 -14.84 26.05 3.50
N SER A 221 -13.93 25.42 4.23
CA SER A 221 -12.51 25.77 4.19
C SER A 221 -11.95 25.56 2.79
N SER A 222 -11.09 26.45 2.34
CA SER A 222 -10.53 26.40 1.00
C SER A 222 -9.02 26.63 1.02
N ARG A 223 -8.30 25.93 0.14
CA ARG A 223 -6.85 26.06 -0.07
C ARG A 223 -6.53 26.04 -1.55
N LYS A 224 -5.55 26.86 -1.95
CA LYS A 224 -4.94 26.78 -3.27
C LYS A 224 -3.68 25.92 -3.18
N MET A 225 -3.44 25.13 -4.22
CA MET A 225 -2.25 24.31 -4.37
C MET A 225 -1.41 24.79 -5.55
N SER A 226 -0.09 24.62 -5.39
CA SER A 226 0.92 24.79 -6.43
C SER A 226 1.49 23.43 -6.82
N PRO A 227 2.06 23.26 -8.02
CA PRO A 227 2.70 22.02 -8.46
C PRO A 227 3.71 21.49 -7.44
N GLY A 228 3.74 20.17 -7.27
CA GLY A 228 4.57 19.48 -6.27
C GLY A 228 4.01 19.52 -4.86
N GLN A 229 2.76 19.90 -4.66
CA GLN A 229 2.09 19.82 -3.37
C GLN A 229 1.10 18.65 -3.31
N HIS A 230 1.03 18.06 -2.13
CA HIS A 230 0.04 17.07 -1.71
C HIS A 230 -0.87 17.68 -0.64
N ALA A 231 -2.16 17.44 -0.74
CA ALA A 231 -3.16 17.91 0.21
C ALA A 231 -3.91 16.73 0.81
N GLN A 232 -4.17 16.76 2.12
CA GLN A 232 -5.03 15.81 2.81
C GLN A 232 -6.12 16.58 3.57
N LEU A 233 -7.38 16.13 3.41
CA LEU A 233 -8.49 16.63 4.21
C LEU A 233 -8.51 15.88 5.54
N ALA A 234 -8.18 16.56 6.62
CA ALA A 234 -8.24 15.99 7.96
C ALA A 234 -9.69 15.80 8.45
N ALA A 235 -9.88 14.95 9.44
CA ALA A 235 -11.21 14.64 9.99
C ALA A 235 -11.95 15.87 10.58
N ASN A 236 -11.20 16.88 11.03
CA ASN A 236 -11.74 18.15 11.54
C ASN A 236 -12.12 19.15 10.42
N GLY A 237 -11.95 18.80 9.14
CA GLY A 237 -12.23 19.65 7.99
C GLY A 237 -11.08 20.58 7.56
N ASP A 238 -9.92 20.52 8.22
CA ASP A 238 -8.74 21.26 7.80
C ASP A 238 -8.09 20.61 6.59
N ILE A 239 -7.63 21.41 5.63
CA ILE A 239 -6.85 20.97 4.49
C ILE A 239 -5.37 21.19 4.82
N GLN A 240 -4.66 20.09 5.04
CA GLN A 240 -3.23 20.08 5.32
C GLN A 240 -2.44 19.95 4.01
N LEU A 241 -1.45 20.83 3.82
CA LEU A 241 -0.57 20.81 2.65
C LEU A 241 0.81 20.29 3.05
N SER A 242 1.36 19.42 2.22
CA SER A 242 2.72 18.90 2.32
C SER A 242 3.39 18.89 0.95
N LYS A 243 4.66 18.55 0.88
CA LYS A 243 5.35 18.31 -0.39
C LYS A 243 4.97 16.94 -0.90
N ALA A 244 4.64 16.86 -2.19
CA ALA A 244 4.38 15.60 -2.87
C ALA A 244 5.65 14.74 -2.96
N SER A 245 5.52 13.45 -2.75
CA SER A 245 6.55 12.45 -3.07
C SER A 245 6.32 11.97 -4.50
N HIS A 246 6.97 12.60 -5.48
CA HIS A 246 6.70 12.30 -6.90
C HIS A 246 6.83 10.82 -7.27
N THR A 247 7.74 10.10 -6.64
CA THR A 247 7.98 8.68 -6.94
C THR A 247 6.89 7.76 -6.42
N GLU A 248 6.39 8.00 -5.22
CA GLU A 248 5.31 7.17 -4.64
C GLU A 248 3.99 7.37 -5.37
N GLU A 249 3.68 8.65 -5.67
CA GLU A 249 2.42 9.04 -6.27
C GLU A 249 2.33 8.75 -7.77
N GLU A 250 3.47 8.55 -8.45
CA GLU A 250 3.50 8.12 -9.85
C GLU A 250 3.45 6.59 -10.01
N GLY A 251 3.94 5.83 -9.03
CA GLY A 251 4.06 4.37 -9.08
C GLY A 251 2.74 3.68 -9.43
N TRP A 252 1.62 4.11 -8.86
CA TRP A 252 0.33 3.47 -9.10
C TRP A 252 -0.13 3.58 -10.58
N THR A 253 0.17 4.69 -11.25
CA THR A 253 -0.18 4.87 -12.66
C THR A 253 0.68 4.02 -13.60
N GLN A 254 1.87 3.61 -13.13
CA GLN A 254 2.79 2.74 -13.84
C GLN A 254 2.54 1.25 -13.54
N GLY A 255 1.58 0.94 -12.69
CA GLY A 255 1.26 -0.42 -12.27
C GLY A 255 2.25 -0.98 -11.25
N GLU A 256 2.78 -0.13 -10.38
CA GLU A 256 3.73 -0.49 -9.34
C GLU A 256 3.23 -0.13 -7.94
N PHE A 257 3.56 -0.97 -6.97
CA PHE A 257 3.66 -0.59 -5.57
C PHE A 257 5.03 0.02 -5.38
N TYR A 258 5.09 1.29 -5.04
CA TYR A 258 6.32 1.99 -4.72
C TYR A 258 6.16 2.65 -3.35
N PHE A 259 6.92 2.17 -2.39
CA PHE A 259 6.92 2.68 -1.02
C PHE A 259 8.33 3.11 -0.64
N ASP A 260 8.49 4.36 -0.25
CA ASP A 260 9.75 4.94 0.21
C ASP A 260 9.56 5.58 1.58
N ASN A 261 10.10 4.94 2.62
CA ASN A 261 9.91 5.36 4.00
C ASN A 261 8.42 5.46 4.41
N THR A 262 7.58 4.57 3.82
CA THR A 262 6.12 4.54 3.99
C THR A 262 5.76 3.66 5.19
N THR A 263 4.77 4.07 6.00
CA THR A 263 4.34 3.27 7.15
C THR A 263 3.68 1.96 6.70
N MET A 264 3.88 0.89 7.46
CA MET A 264 3.25 -0.41 7.19
C MET A 264 1.72 -0.27 7.10
N LYS A 265 1.12 0.62 7.88
CA LYS A 265 -0.32 0.91 7.80
C LYS A 265 -0.72 1.38 6.40
N GLU A 266 0.00 2.36 5.84
CA GLU A 266 -0.27 2.91 4.49
C GLU A 266 -0.03 1.85 3.42
N VAL A 267 1.06 1.07 3.54
CA VAL A 267 1.36 -0.06 2.65
C VAL A 267 0.22 -1.07 2.63
N LEU A 268 -0.27 -1.49 3.80
CA LEU A 268 -1.37 -2.44 3.91
C LEU A 268 -2.68 -1.88 3.37
N GLN A 269 -2.94 -0.59 3.56
CA GLN A 269 -4.12 0.07 3.00
C GLN A 269 -4.09 0.08 1.47
N ASP A 270 -2.94 0.38 0.85
CA ASP A 270 -2.81 0.38 -0.61
C ASP A 270 -2.95 -1.05 -1.18
N ILE A 271 -2.31 -2.04 -0.57
CA ILE A 271 -2.44 -3.46 -0.96
C ILE A 271 -3.90 -3.91 -0.85
N GLY A 272 -4.55 -3.64 0.28
CA GLY A 272 -5.96 -3.96 0.51
C GLY A 272 -6.86 -3.31 -0.51
N THR A 273 -6.60 -2.05 -0.83
CA THR A 273 -7.35 -1.28 -1.83
C THR A 273 -7.18 -1.88 -3.22
N TRP A 274 -5.95 -2.17 -3.64
CA TRP A 274 -5.68 -2.71 -4.98
C TRP A 274 -6.34 -4.06 -5.21
N TYR A 275 -6.10 -5.03 -4.32
CA TYR A 275 -6.65 -6.39 -4.46
C TYR A 275 -8.09 -6.52 -3.96
N ASN A 276 -8.62 -5.51 -3.29
CA ASN A 276 -9.91 -5.54 -2.60
C ASN A 276 -10.03 -6.71 -1.60
N ILE A 277 -9.01 -6.88 -0.78
CA ILE A 277 -8.90 -7.95 0.21
C ILE A 277 -8.84 -7.33 1.60
N SER A 278 -9.72 -7.76 2.51
CA SER A 278 -9.68 -7.31 3.91
C SER A 278 -8.36 -7.67 4.58
N ILE A 279 -7.80 -6.73 5.34
CA ILE A 279 -6.52 -6.91 6.04
C ILE A 279 -6.70 -6.71 7.53
N ILE A 280 -6.23 -7.69 8.31
CA ILE A 280 -6.24 -7.67 9.76
C ILE A 280 -4.80 -7.76 10.25
N CYS A 281 -4.38 -6.79 11.09
CA CYS A 281 -3.07 -6.76 11.70
C CYS A 281 -3.19 -7.03 13.20
N HIS A 282 -2.42 -8.01 13.70
CA HIS A 282 -2.41 -8.36 15.11
C HIS A 282 -1.34 -7.60 15.93
N SER A 283 -0.48 -6.83 15.27
CA SER A 283 0.57 -6.04 15.92
C SER A 283 0.38 -4.55 15.68
N ALA A 284 -0.06 -3.81 16.70
CA ALA A 284 -0.20 -2.36 16.60
C ALA A 284 1.15 -1.65 16.38
N GLY A 285 2.24 -2.18 16.94
CA GLY A 285 3.59 -1.64 16.77
C GLY A 285 4.08 -1.71 15.33
N LEU A 286 3.74 -2.80 14.61
CA LEU A 286 4.10 -2.99 13.22
C LEU A 286 3.52 -1.90 12.31
N LEU A 287 2.34 -1.38 12.61
CA LEU A 287 1.67 -0.38 11.78
C LEU A 287 2.45 0.94 11.66
N HIS A 288 3.36 1.20 12.60
CA HIS A 288 4.22 2.39 12.63
C HIS A 288 5.61 2.15 12.03
N GLU A 289 5.96 0.89 11.77
CA GLU A 289 7.22 0.57 11.09
C GLU A 289 7.20 1.13 9.67
N ARG A 290 8.36 1.63 9.23
CA ARG A 290 8.50 2.20 7.89
C ARG A 290 9.32 1.27 7.01
N ILE A 291 8.86 1.09 5.78
CA ILE A 291 9.52 0.21 4.82
C ILE A 291 9.83 0.94 3.52
N HIS A 292 10.82 0.39 2.81
CA HIS A 292 11.14 0.69 1.42
C HIS A 292 10.85 -0.57 0.63
N PHE A 293 9.95 -0.48 -0.35
CA PHE A 293 9.53 -1.64 -1.12
C PHE A 293 9.00 -1.22 -2.48
N ARG A 294 9.43 -1.90 -3.53
CA ARG A 294 8.91 -1.72 -4.88
C ARG A 294 8.53 -3.07 -5.47
N PHE A 295 7.34 -3.16 -6.03
CA PHE A 295 6.84 -4.40 -6.60
C PHE A 295 5.77 -4.14 -7.66
N SER A 296 5.63 -5.05 -8.64
CA SER A 296 4.59 -4.91 -9.65
C SER A 296 3.19 -5.12 -9.07
N ARG A 297 2.24 -4.29 -9.46
CA ARG A 297 0.81 -4.49 -9.16
C ARG A 297 0.19 -5.60 -10.01
N ASN A 298 0.83 -6.01 -11.12
CA ASN A 298 0.32 -6.99 -12.08
C ASN A 298 0.66 -8.44 -11.69
N VAL A 299 0.78 -8.73 -10.39
CA VAL A 299 1.04 -10.08 -9.88
C VAL A 299 -0.11 -10.56 -9.00
N PRO A 300 -0.30 -11.88 -8.85
CA PRO A 300 -1.22 -12.42 -7.87
C PRO A 300 -0.82 -12.01 -6.45
N VAL A 301 -1.81 -11.78 -5.57
CA VAL A 301 -1.57 -11.38 -4.17
C VAL A 301 -0.61 -12.32 -3.43
N GLY A 302 -0.64 -13.63 -3.76
CA GLY A 302 0.26 -14.61 -3.14
C GLY A 302 1.75 -14.35 -3.42
N GLU A 303 2.11 -13.88 -4.61
CA GLU A 303 3.48 -13.51 -4.96
C GLU A 303 3.93 -12.25 -4.21
N LEU A 304 3.06 -11.24 -4.13
CA LEU A 304 3.32 -10.04 -3.33
C LEU A 304 3.56 -10.39 -1.85
N LEU A 305 2.69 -11.24 -1.27
CA LEU A 305 2.85 -11.64 0.14
C LEU A 305 4.11 -12.47 0.37
N ALA A 306 4.53 -13.30 -0.59
CA ALA A 306 5.80 -14.01 -0.52
C ALA A 306 6.97 -13.02 -0.47
N ALA A 307 6.98 -12.01 -1.35
CA ALA A 307 8.01 -10.98 -1.35
C ALA A 307 8.04 -10.15 -0.04
N LEU A 308 6.86 -9.84 0.53
CA LEU A 308 6.77 -9.16 1.83
C LEU A 308 7.28 -10.03 2.99
N ASN A 309 7.01 -11.35 2.95
CA ASN A 309 7.53 -12.30 3.94
C ASN A 309 9.05 -12.41 3.87
N ASP A 310 9.65 -12.30 2.67
CA ASP A 310 11.10 -12.31 2.49
C ASP A 310 11.80 -11.14 3.20
N LEU A 311 11.11 -10.01 3.39
CA LEU A 311 11.62 -8.89 4.19
C LEU A 311 11.77 -9.24 5.68
N SER A 312 11.11 -10.30 6.14
CA SER A 312 11.16 -10.79 7.53
C SER A 312 10.80 -9.73 8.60
N ILE A 313 9.96 -8.79 8.25
CA ILE A 313 9.45 -7.73 9.15
C ILE A 313 8.23 -8.24 9.91
N ALA A 314 7.36 -9.01 9.22
CA ALA A 314 6.14 -9.59 9.74
C ALA A 314 5.82 -10.88 8.99
N GLU A 315 4.86 -11.66 9.50
CA GLU A 315 4.31 -12.82 8.81
C GLU A 315 2.99 -12.43 8.14
N PHE A 316 2.93 -12.53 6.81
CA PHE A 316 1.74 -12.28 6.00
C PHE A 316 1.12 -13.60 5.56
N GLN A 317 -0.13 -13.84 5.93
CA GLN A 317 -0.88 -15.04 5.57
C GLN A 317 -2.15 -14.67 4.82
N TYR A 318 -2.46 -15.39 3.73
CA TYR A 318 -3.75 -15.27 3.04
C TYR A 318 -4.67 -16.43 3.45
N LYS A 319 -5.72 -16.12 4.20
CA LYS A 319 -6.70 -17.10 4.69
C LYS A 319 -8.11 -16.54 4.57
N GLU A 320 -9.06 -17.36 4.13
CA GLU A 320 -10.50 -17.02 4.10
C GLU A 320 -10.80 -15.67 3.41
N LYS A 321 -10.10 -15.39 2.30
CA LYS A 321 -10.19 -14.12 1.56
C LYS A 321 -9.77 -12.89 2.39
N ARG A 322 -8.90 -13.07 3.37
CA ARG A 322 -8.31 -12.01 4.20
C ARG A 322 -6.79 -12.15 4.23
N ILE A 323 -6.11 -11.05 4.38
CA ILE A 323 -4.69 -11.00 4.71
C ILE A 323 -4.58 -10.83 6.23
N ILE A 324 -3.89 -11.75 6.87
CA ILE A 324 -3.60 -11.71 8.31
C ILE A 324 -2.13 -11.38 8.46
N VAL A 325 -1.83 -10.35 9.26
CA VAL A 325 -0.46 -9.86 9.53
C VAL A 325 -0.16 -10.03 11.01
N LYS A 326 0.95 -10.74 11.32
CA LYS A 326 1.37 -11.09 12.68
C LYS A 326 2.75 -10.55 12.99
#